data_dfbd6ca4b3d89943bd4817494c4185eb
#
_entry.id   dfbd6ca4b3d89943bd4817494c4185eb
#
_cell.length_a   1.000
_cell.length_b   1.000
_cell.length_c   1.000
_cell.angle_alpha   90.00
_cell.angle_beta   90.00
_cell.angle_gamma   90.00
#
_symmetry.space_group_name_H-M   'P 1'
#
loop_
_entity.id
_entity.type
_entity.pdbx_description
1 polymer ?
#
loop_
_entity_poly.entity_id
_entity_poly.type
_entity_poly.pdbx_seq_one_letter_code
_entity_poly.pdbx_strand_id
1 'polypeptide(L)'
;MREVTALSDAQPLVTVIIASYNHGPYIEESILSVINQSYRNIELLVVDDGSKDDSVERIKALQEKHGFDFRVQQNQGLTNTLNGAIARAKGSLIVPFGSDDIMYPDRIATQVAYMDGKPEVGICAGNIELMDADGNLYPEKRQRRDVPFRRLDFDDMFLERKPYPPAPTLMIRREALDKVGGFDPTIRLEDLYIELKITRAGYFIDGLNVVMARYRKHATNSYKNHRFMIENILRTYALFSDHPLYDEVRYKSLNSMFLKTANRDRKLARELLAQIPFKAWNKKTWRGLGRLLFSPLEKD
;
A
#
# COMPACT_ATOMS: atom_id res chain seq x y z
N MET A 1 -23.15 38.74 -8.84
CA MET A 1 -23.72 37.60 -8.08
C MET A 1 -22.94 36.37 -8.49
N ARG A 2 -22.13 35.79 -7.59
CA ARG A 2 -21.49 34.51 -7.83
C ARG A 2 -22.50 33.44 -7.46
N GLU A 3 -22.88 32.58 -8.40
CA GLU A 3 -23.64 31.38 -8.12
C GLU A 3 -22.88 30.51 -7.11
N VAL A 4 -23.45 30.42 -5.94
CA VAL A 4 -23.03 29.40 -4.95
C VAL A 4 -23.58 28.07 -5.49
N THR A 5 -22.75 27.30 -6.17
CA THR A 5 -23.07 25.93 -6.53
C THR A 5 -23.41 25.19 -5.24
N ALA A 6 -24.65 24.79 -5.09
CA ALA A 6 -25.10 23.95 -3.98
C ALA A 6 -24.28 22.67 -3.94
N LEU A 7 -23.56 22.46 -2.83
CA LEU A 7 -22.92 21.22 -2.49
C LEU A 7 -23.99 20.12 -2.48
N SER A 8 -23.73 19.00 -3.13
CA SER A 8 -24.65 17.85 -3.05
C SER A 8 -24.66 17.36 -1.59
N ASP A 9 -25.82 17.48 -0.94
CA ASP A 9 -26.05 17.10 0.47
C ASP A 9 -25.82 15.60 0.79
N ALA A 10 -25.48 14.78 -0.19
CA ALA A 10 -25.24 13.36 0.00
C ALA A 10 -23.74 13.09 0.22
N GLN A 11 -23.39 12.69 1.43
CA GLN A 11 -22.04 12.21 1.75
C GLN A 11 -21.62 11.09 0.78
N PRO A 12 -20.42 11.14 0.14
CA PRO A 12 -19.99 10.12 -0.81
C PRO A 12 -19.91 8.74 -0.16
N LEU A 13 -20.37 7.71 -0.87
CA LEU A 13 -20.19 6.32 -0.43
C LEU A 13 -18.70 5.95 -0.54
N VAL A 14 -18.16 5.44 0.54
CA VAL A 14 -16.79 4.91 0.62
C VAL A 14 -16.85 3.39 0.67
N THR A 15 -16.24 2.71 -0.30
CA THR A 15 -16.08 1.25 -0.22
C THR A 15 -14.72 0.92 0.40
N VAL A 16 -14.73 0.27 1.56
CA VAL A 16 -13.53 -0.32 2.16
C VAL A 16 -13.45 -1.78 1.75
N ILE A 17 -12.30 -2.19 1.23
CA ILE A 17 -12.05 -3.57 0.78
C ILE A 17 -10.95 -4.17 1.65
N ILE A 18 -11.27 -5.25 2.37
CA ILE A 18 -10.31 -6.06 3.12
C ILE A 18 -10.14 -7.39 2.40
N ALA A 19 -8.94 -7.61 1.83
CA ALA A 19 -8.53 -8.91 1.30
C ALA A 19 -7.76 -9.67 2.39
N SER A 20 -8.27 -10.82 2.83
CA SER A 20 -7.70 -11.64 3.91
C SER A 20 -7.06 -12.89 3.35
N TYR A 21 -5.88 -13.25 3.88
CA TYR A 21 -5.25 -14.55 3.65
C TYR A 21 -4.35 -14.95 4.80
N ASN A 22 -4.77 -15.94 5.60
CA ASN A 22 -4.06 -16.45 6.78
C ASN A 22 -3.72 -15.34 7.81
N HIS A 23 -4.70 -14.53 8.14
CA HIS A 23 -4.60 -13.44 9.12
C HIS A 23 -5.60 -13.60 10.29
N GLY A 24 -5.95 -14.85 10.67
CA GLY A 24 -6.81 -15.15 11.80
C GLY A 24 -6.51 -14.34 13.07
N PRO A 25 -5.24 -14.22 13.50
CA PRO A 25 -4.90 -13.44 14.70
C PRO A 25 -5.21 -11.94 14.64
N TYR A 26 -5.39 -11.36 13.45
CA TYR A 26 -5.46 -9.91 13.22
C TYR A 26 -6.78 -9.43 12.64
N ILE A 27 -7.48 -10.31 11.89
CA ILE A 27 -8.61 -9.92 11.03
C ILE A 27 -9.76 -9.28 11.80
N GLU A 28 -10.02 -9.70 13.03
CA GLU A 28 -11.10 -9.14 13.85
C GLU A 28 -10.85 -7.66 14.16
N GLU A 29 -9.63 -7.30 14.60
CA GLU A 29 -9.26 -5.92 14.89
C GLU A 29 -9.35 -5.05 13.64
N SER A 30 -8.89 -5.56 12.49
CA SER A 30 -8.97 -4.84 11.22
C SER A 30 -10.42 -4.54 10.84
N ILE A 31 -11.31 -5.54 10.81
CA ILE A 31 -12.73 -5.37 10.48
C ILE A 31 -13.41 -4.41 11.46
N LEU A 32 -13.23 -4.60 12.77
CA LEU A 32 -13.83 -3.75 13.79
C LEU A 32 -13.36 -2.30 13.69
N SER A 33 -12.11 -2.06 13.26
CA SER A 33 -11.60 -0.70 13.08
C SER A 33 -12.32 0.04 11.94
N VAL A 34 -12.82 -0.68 10.92
CA VAL A 34 -13.64 -0.13 9.84
C VAL A 34 -15.08 0.10 10.30
N ILE A 35 -15.68 -0.86 10.98
CA ILE A 35 -17.07 -0.77 11.49
C ILE A 35 -17.22 0.41 12.45
N ASN A 36 -16.19 0.68 13.24
CA ASN A 36 -16.18 1.73 14.26
C ASN A 36 -15.75 3.11 13.75
N GLN A 37 -15.67 3.33 12.43
CA GLN A 37 -15.38 4.65 11.87
C GLN A 37 -16.47 5.66 12.25
N SER A 38 -16.07 6.93 12.45
CA SER A 38 -17.01 8.04 12.69
C SER A 38 -17.83 8.38 11.43
N TYR A 39 -17.28 8.17 10.24
CA TYR A 39 -17.99 8.27 8.97
C TYR A 39 -18.94 7.09 8.80
N ARG A 40 -20.21 7.33 8.40
CA ARG A 40 -21.23 6.28 8.41
C ARG A 40 -21.58 5.72 7.03
N ASN A 41 -21.36 6.47 5.96
CA ASN A 41 -21.71 6.00 4.62
C ASN A 41 -20.59 5.11 4.03
N ILE A 42 -20.40 3.95 4.64
CA ILE A 42 -19.37 2.96 4.30
C ILE A 42 -20.02 1.67 3.79
N GLU A 43 -19.54 1.19 2.67
CA GLU A 43 -19.69 -0.19 2.18
C GLU A 43 -18.43 -0.97 2.55
N LEU A 44 -18.56 -2.02 3.37
CA LEU A 44 -17.45 -2.90 3.73
C LEU A 44 -17.54 -4.21 2.94
N LEU A 45 -16.52 -4.47 2.13
CA LEU A 45 -16.37 -5.72 1.39
C LEU A 45 -15.18 -6.49 1.96
N VAL A 46 -15.42 -7.67 2.53
CA VAL A 46 -14.38 -8.57 3.03
C VAL A 46 -14.30 -9.77 2.11
N VAL A 47 -13.09 -10.10 1.64
CA VAL A 47 -12.86 -11.27 0.79
C VAL A 47 -11.74 -12.10 1.40
N ASP A 48 -12.05 -13.35 1.77
CA ASP A 48 -11.03 -14.32 2.14
C ASP A 48 -10.53 -15.06 0.91
N ASP A 49 -9.23 -14.95 0.65
CA ASP A 49 -8.56 -15.51 -0.53
C ASP A 49 -8.04 -16.94 -0.28
N GLY A 50 -8.88 -17.77 0.37
CA GLY A 50 -8.63 -19.19 0.59
C GLY A 50 -7.70 -19.49 1.77
N SER A 51 -7.90 -18.81 2.89
CA SER A 51 -7.17 -19.05 4.15
C SER A 51 -7.23 -20.51 4.60
N LYS A 52 -6.20 -20.93 5.31
CA LYS A 52 -6.06 -22.27 5.90
C LYS A 52 -6.08 -22.26 7.44
N ASP A 53 -6.10 -21.07 8.02
CA ASP A 53 -6.25 -20.83 9.46
C ASP A 53 -7.72 -20.53 9.79
N ASP A 54 -8.00 -20.03 11.00
CA ASP A 54 -9.34 -19.70 11.50
C ASP A 54 -9.90 -18.35 11.02
N SER A 55 -9.27 -17.72 9.99
CA SER A 55 -9.71 -16.43 9.45
C SER A 55 -11.18 -16.44 9.02
N VAL A 56 -11.60 -17.48 8.28
CA VAL A 56 -12.96 -17.59 7.74
C VAL A 56 -14.01 -17.66 8.84
N GLU A 57 -13.77 -18.44 9.90
CA GLU A 57 -14.66 -18.60 11.05
C GLU A 57 -14.83 -17.27 11.80
N ARG A 58 -13.73 -16.56 12.02
CA ARG A 58 -13.73 -15.24 12.68
C ARG A 58 -14.47 -14.19 11.88
N ILE A 59 -14.25 -14.14 10.57
CA ILE A 59 -14.94 -13.19 9.68
C ILE A 59 -16.44 -13.48 9.67
N LYS A 60 -16.87 -14.75 9.59
CA LYS A 60 -18.29 -15.15 9.62
C LYS A 60 -18.98 -14.69 10.90
N ALA A 61 -18.36 -14.90 12.04
CA ALA A 61 -18.91 -14.47 13.33
C ALA A 61 -19.13 -12.95 13.39
N LEU A 62 -18.22 -12.15 12.81
CA LEU A 62 -18.39 -10.70 12.71
C LEU A 62 -19.45 -10.32 11.66
N GLN A 63 -19.51 -11.02 10.53
CA GLN A 63 -20.53 -10.78 9.50
C GLN A 63 -21.94 -10.99 10.03
N GLU A 64 -22.19 -12.08 10.77
CA GLU A 64 -23.48 -12.37 11.40
C GLU A 64 -23.92 -11.24 12.34
N LYS A 65 -22.98 -10.64 13.05
CA LYS A 65 -23.23 -9.57 14.00
C LYS A 65 -23.41 -8.20 13.37
N HIS A 66 -22.68 -7.90 12.30
CA HIS A 66 -22.53 -6.54 11.75
C HIS A 66 -23.06 -6.35 10.33
N GLY A 67 -23.31 -7.44 9.56
CA GLY A 67 -24.06 -7.38 8.31
C GLY A 67 -23.31 -6.81 7.10
N PHE A 68 -21.97 -7.01 6.99
CA PHE A 68 -21.19 -6.59 5.82
C PHE A 68 -21.14 -7.67 4.72
N ASP A 69 -20.74 -7.32 3.48
CA ASP A 69 -20.52 -8.30 2.39
C ASP A 69 -19.25 -9.11 2.68
N PHE A 70 -19.42 -10.44 2.76
CA PHE A 70 -18.31 -11.37 2.95
C PHE A 70 -18.32 -12.46 1.88
N ARG A 71 -17.17 -12.74 1.30
CA ARG A 71 -16.98 -13.82 0.33
C ARG A 71 -15.72 -14.62 0.63
N VAL A 72 -15.80 -15.91 0.39
CA VAL A 72 -14.65 -16.82 0.41
C VAL A 72 -14.41 -17.29 -1.01
N GLN A 73 -13.16 -17.29 -1.44
CA GLN A 73 -12.76 -17.76 -2.77
C GLN A 73 -11.54 -18.67 -2.71
N GLN A 74 -11.26 -19.36 -3.81
CA GLN A 74 -9.98 -20.02 -3.98
C GLN A 74 -8.87 -18.96 -4.15
N ASN A 75 -7.68 -19.20 -3.59
CA ASN A 75 -6.57 -18.25 -3.63
C ASN A 75 -6.21 -17.83 -5.06
N GLN A 76 -6.32 -16.54 -5.34
CA GLN A 76 -6.02 -15.91 -6.63
C GLN A 76 -4.93 -14.82 -6.48
N GLY A 77 -4.53 -14.52 -5.24
CA GLY A 77 -3.61 -13.44 -4.89
C GLY A 77 -4.29 -12.08 -4.75
N LEU A 78 -3.61 -11.17 -4.03
CA LEU A 78 -4.15 -9.90 -3.57
C LEU A 78 -4.73 -9.03 -4.70
N THR A 79 -4.00 -8.83 -5.80
CA THR A 79 -4.43 -7.96 -6.91
C THR A 79 -5.70 -8.45 -7.61
N ASN A 80 -5.84 -9.77 -7.84
CA ASN A 80 -7.08 -10.35 -8.38
C ASN A 80 -8.25 -10.20 -7.40
N THR A 81 -7.99 -10.44 -6.11
CA THR A 81 -8.99 -10.29 -5.04
C THR A 81 -9.48 -8.85 -4.95
N LEU A 82 -8.59 -7.86 -5.00
CA LEU A 82 -8.95 -6.45 -5.03
C LEU A 82 -9.76 -6.08 -6.27
N ASN A 83 -9.33 -6.49 -7.47
CA ASN A 83 -10.07 -6.21 -8.71
C ASN A 83 -11.49 -6.83 -8.68
N GLY A 84 -11.61 -8.07 -8.21
CA GLY A 84 -12.90 -8.71 -8.05
C GLY A 84 -13.84 -8.02 -7.05
N ALA A 85 -13.28 -7.44 -5.97
CA ALA A 85 -14.03 -6.64 -5.01
C ALA A 85 -14.40 -5.26 -5.59
N ILE A 86 -13.46 -4.57 -6.26
CA ILE A 86 -13.69 -3.28 -6.91
C ILE A 86 -14.78 -3.34 -7.96
N ALA A 87 -14.86 -4.42 -8.74
CA ALA A 87 -15.92 -4.62 -9.73
C ALA A 87 -17.33 -4.65 -9.12
N ARG A 88 -17.46 -4.98 -7.82
CA ARG A 88 -18.74 -5.01 -7.09
C ARG A 88 -18.95 -3.76 -6.22
N ALA A 89 -17.89 -3.06 -5.92
CA ALA A 89 -17.93 -1.88 -5.07
C ALA A 89 -18.81 -0.79 -5.68
N LYS A 90 -19.57 -0.08 -4.84
CA LYS A 90 -20.50 0.98 -5.25
C LYS A 90 -19.99 2.38 -4.90
N GLY A 91 -18.99 2.45 -4.02
CA GLY A 91 -18.45 3.72 -3.55
C GLY A 91 -17.74 4.53 -4.63
N SER A 92 -17.84 5.85 -4.55
CA SER A 92 -17.06 6.79 -5.37
C SER A 92 -15.63 6.97 -4.86
N LEU A 93 -15.36 6.49 -3.64
CA LEU A 93 -14.05 6.42 -3.02
C LEU A 93 -13.76 4.97 -2.60
N ILE A 94 -12.58 4.49 -2.91
CA ILE A 94 -12.15 3.09 -2.67
C ILE A 94 -10.98 3.10 -1.69
N VAL A 95 -11.07 2.26 -0.67
CA VAL A 95 -10.03 2.11 0.36
C VAL A 95 -9.60 0.64 0.40
N PRO A 96 -8.52 0.26 -0.30
CA PRO A 96 -7.87 -1.01 -0.03
C PRO A 96 -7.27 -0.96 1.38
N PHE A 97 -7.57 -1.96 2.22
CA PHE A 97 -7.11 -1.97 3.59
C PHE A 97 -6.56 -3.34 4.00
N GLY A 98 -5.44 -3.34 4.71
CA GLY A 98 -4.79 -4.57 5.17
C GLY A 98 -5.64 -5.31 6.19
N SER A 99 -5.68 -6.64 6.09
CA SER A 99 -6.38 -7.50 7.05
C SER A 99 -5.62 -7.71 8.38
N ASP A 100 -4.47 -7.06 8.53
CA ASP A 100 -3.55 -7.11 9.68
C ASP A 100 -3.33 -5.73 10.35
N ASP A 101 -3.87 -4.66 9.77
CA ASP A 101 -3.72 -3.29 10.23
C ASP A 101 -4.95 -2.78 11.01
N ILE A 102 -4.82 -1.64 11.69
CA ILE A 102 -5.91 -1.01 12.44
C ILE A 102 -6.11 0.42 11.92
N MET A 103 -7.34 0.74 11.52
CA MET A 103 -7.74 2.07 11.05
C MET A 103 -8.07 2.98 12.24
N TYR A 104 -7.58 4.24 12.23
CA TYR A 104 -7.98 5.22 13.25
C TYR A 104 -9.43 5.66 13.06
N PRO A 105 -10.19 5.97 14.14
CA PRO A 105 -11.64 6.17 14.07
C PRO A 105 -12.12 7.28 13.11
N ASP A 106 -11.35 8.38 12.97
CA ASP A 106 -11.73 9.52 12.14
C ASP A 106 -11.07 9.54 10.75
N ARG A 107 -10.39 8.45 10.37
CA ARG A 107 -9.65 8.40 9.12
C ARG A 107 -10.52 8.67 7.91
N ILE A 108 -11.61 7.92 7.75
CA ILE A 108 -12.49 8.04 6.58
C ILE A 108 -13.11 9.44 6.51
N ALA A 109 -13.62 9.96 7.62
CA ALA A 109 -14.18 11.31 7.68
C ALA A 109 -13.15 12.38 7.27
N THR A 110 -11.91 12.28 7.76
CA THR A 110 -10.82 13.20 7.45
C THR A 110 -10.47 13.17 5.95
N GLN A 111 -10.35 11.98 5.36
CA GLN A 111 -9.97 11.84 3.95
C GLN A 111 -11.11 12.29 3.02
N VAL A 112 -12.35 11.95 3.33
CA VAL A 112 -13.54 12.41 2.57
C VAL A 112 -13.61 13.95 2.57
N ALA A 113 -13.54 14.56 3.75
CA ALA A 113 -13.57 16.02 3.87
C ALA A 113 -12.40 16.69 3.13
N TYR A 114 -11.23 16.07 3.13
CA TYR A 114 -10.07 16.58 2.40
C TYR A 114 -10.25 16.51 0.88
N MET A 115 -10.77 15.40 0.35
CA MET A 115 -10.92 15.16 -1.09
C MET A 115 -12.11 15.91 -1.72
N ASP A 116 -13.01 16.45 -0.89
CA ASP A 116 -14.12 17.26 -1.35
C ASP A 116 -13.62 18.51 -2.09
N GLY A 117 -14.25 18.80 -3.24
CA GLY A 117 -13.87 19.92 -4.10
C GLY A 117 -12.46 19.86 -4.74
N LYS A 118 -11.76 18.69 -4.65
CA LYS A 118 -10.40 18.50 -5.21
C LYS A 118 -10.37 17.34 -6.21
N PRO A 119 -10.95 17.48 -7.41
CA PRO A 119 -11.00 16.41 -8.41
C PRO A 119 -9.62 16.00 -8.92
N GLU A 120 -8.62 16.87 -8.82
CA GLU A 120 -7.23 16.59 -9.18
C GLU A 120 -6.52 15.61 -8.24
N VAL A 121 -7.07 15.38 -7.03
CA VAL A 121 -6.50 14.42 -6.07
C VAL A 121 -7.06 13.04 -6.35
N GLY A 122 -6.24 12.17 -6.92
CA GLY A 122 -6.58 10.78 -7.20
C GLY A 122 -6.45 9.88 -5.98
N ILE A 123 -5.48 10.18 -5.09
CA ILE A 123 -5.24 9.44 -3.85
C ILE A 123 -5.03 10.41 -2.70
N CYS A 124 -5.73 10.19 -1.60
CA CYS A 124 -5.46 10.82 -0.32
C CYS A 124 -4.89 9.78 0.66
N ALA A 125 -3.79 10.13 1.31
CA ALA A 125 -3.11 9.28 2.28
C ALA A 125 -2.73 10.08 3.54
N GLY A 126 -2.18 9.40 4.54
CA GLY A 126 -1.70 10.03 5.77
C GLY A 126 -0.47 9.35 6.36
N ASN A 127 -0.24 9.57 7.63
CA ASN A 127 0.85 8.99 8.39
C ASN A 127 0.40 7.69 9.09
N ILE A 128 1.35 6.95 9.63
CA ILE A 128 1.11 5.70 10.35
C ILE A 128 1.82 5.67 11.70
N GLU A 129 1.28 4.92 12.63
CA GLU A 129 2.01 4.36 13.76
C GLU A 129 2.41 2.92 13.47
N LEU A 130 3.56 2.51 13.98
CA LEU A 130 4.06 1.14 13.86
C LEU A 130 3.74 0.37 15.13
N MET A 131 3.21 -0.84 14.98
CA MET A 131 2.98 -1.79 16.08
C MET A 131 3.62 -3.15 15.76
N ASP A 132 3.89 -3.94 16.80
CA ASP A 132 4.36 -5.32 16.68
C ASP A 132 3.20 -6.30 16.40
N ALA A 133 3.50 -7.60 16.34
CA ALA A 133 2.50 -8.65 16.07
C ALA A 133 1.41 -8.69 17.16
N ASP A 134 1.74 -8.34 18.40
CA ASP A 134 0.84 -8.38 19.55
C ASP A 134 0.02 -7.07 19.71
N GLY A 135 0.21 -6.10 18.78
CA GLY A 135 -0.48 -4.81 18.80
C GLY A 135 0.18 -3.72 19.64
N ASN A 136 1.35 -3.98 20.25
CA ASN A 136 2.07 -2.98 21.05
C ASN A 136 2.77 -1.98 20.13
N LEU A 137 2.63 -0.69 20.43
CA LEU A 137 3.29 0.35 19.66
C LEU A 137 4.82 0.29 19.82
N TYR A 138 5.54 0.47 18.72
CA TYR A 138 6.98 0.67 18.77
C TYR A 138 7.35 1.98 19.48
N PRO A 139 8.56 2.05 20.08
CA PRO A 139 9.05 3.28 20.70
C PRO A 139 9.04 4.48 19.74
N GLU A 140 8.84 5.69 20.27
CA GLU A 140 8.69 6.96 19.55
C GLU A 140 9.71 7.15 18.42
N LYS A 141 10.98 6.89 18.69
CA LYS A 141 12.07 7.01 17.70
C LYS A 141 11.92 6.13 16.45
N ARG A 142 10.99 5.16 16.45
CA ARG A 142 10.68 4.28 15.33
C ARG A 142 9.36 4.62 14.64
N GLN A 143 8.61 5.57 15.17
CA GLN A 143 7.32 5.96 14.63
C GLN A 143 7.47 6.80 13.34
N ARG A 144 6.38 6.89 12.56
CA ARG A 144 6.29 7.62 11.30
C ARG A 144 5.05 8.51 11.26
N ARG A 145 4.76 9.21 12.35
CA ARG A 145 3.55 10.00 12.50
C ARG A 145 3.69 11.48 12.16
N ASP A 146 4.91 11.98 12.00
CA ASP A 146 5.21 13.41 11.80
C ASP A 146 5.77 13.72 10.41
N VAL A 147 5.32 12.98 9.38
CA VAL A 147 5.66 13.34 8.01
C VAL A 147 4.77 14.50 7.59
N PRO A 148 5.31 15.68 7.24
CA PRO A 148 4.53 16.84 6.88
C PRO A 148 3.69 16.61 5.63
N PHE A 149 2.68 17.47 5.43
CA PHE A 149 1.89 17.47 4.20
C PHE A 149 2.78 17.44 2.96
N ARG A 150 2.41 16.63 1.98
CA ARG A 150 3.09 16.54 0.69
C ARG A 150 2.11 16.26 -0.43
N ARG A 151 2.23 17.01 -1.50
CA ARG A 151 1.61 16.68 -2.80
C ARG A 151 2.66 16.02 -3.67
N LEU A 152 2.30 14.90 -4.27
CA LEU A 152 3.16 14.05 -5.09
C LEU A 152 2.58 13.96 -6.51
N ASP A 153 3.38 14.32 -7.49
CA ASP A 153 3.12 14.04 -8.90
C ASP A 153 3.82 12.76 -9.35
N PHE A 154 3.75 12.46 -10.65
CA PHE A 154 4.38 11.25 -11.19
C PHE A 154 5.90 11.25 -10.98
N ASP A 155 6.57 12.37 -11.20
CA ASP A 155 8.02 12.47 -11.05
C ASP A 155 8.45 12.36 -9.59
N ASP A 156 7.70 12.93 -8.65
CA ASP A 156 7.95 12.78 -7.23
C ASP A 156 7.89 11.32 -6.79
N MET A 157 6.89 10.58 -7.31
CA MET A 157 6.72 9.15 -7.05
C MET A 157 7.79 8.32 -7.76
N PHE A 158 7.94 8.48 -9.06
CA PHE A 158 8.84 7.66 -9.88
C PHE A 158 10.31 7.82 -9.49
N LEU A 159 10.75 9.05 -9.20
CA LEU A 159 12.12 9.37 -8.82
C LEU A 159 12.38 9.28 -7.31
N GLU A 160 11.35 8.93 -6.52
CA GLU A 160 11.42 8.88 -5.05
C GLU A 160 11.96 10.19 -4.43
N ARG A 161 11.45 11.34 -4.90
CA ARG A 161 11.87 12.68 -4.45
C ARG A 161 11.37 13.01 -3.05
N LYS A 162 10.22 12.46 -2.69
CA LYS A 162 9.54 12.67 -1.41
C LYS A 162 9.20 11.33 -0.76
N PRO A 163 8.94 11.27 0.56
CA PRO A 163 8.50 10.06 1.21
C PRO A 163 7.20 9.52 0.60
N TYR A 164 7.17 8.22 0.27
CA TYR A 164 5.97 7.55 -0.20
C TYR A 164 4.84 7.58 0.84
N PRO A 165 3.58 7.64 0.40
CA PRO A 165 2.45 7.42 1.29
C PRO A 165 2.46 5.96 1.78
N PRO A 166 2.15 5.70 3.05
CA PRO A 166 2.04 4.34 3.55
C PRO A 166 0.79 3.65 2.97
N ALA A 167 0.96 2.47 2.37
CA ALA A 167 -0.11 1.68 1.77
C ALA A 167 -1.39 1.54 2.64
N PRO A 168 -1.30 1.30 3.98
CA PRO A 168 -2.48 1.20 4.83
C PRO A 168 -3.34 2.46 4.92
N THR A 169 -2.90 3.58 4.35
CA THR A 169 -3.61 4.87 4.46
C THR A 169 -4.26 5.35 3.16
N LEU A 170 -4.16 4.60 2.08
CA LEU A 170 -4.66 5.02 0.78
C LEU A 170 -6.19 5.10 0.75
N MET A 171 -6.72 6.21 0.25
CA MET A 171 -8.09 6.38 -0.24
C MET A 171 -8.02 6.85 -1.68
N ILE A 172 -8.60 6.09 -2.59
CA ILE A 172 -8.47 6.23 -4.04
C ILE A 172 -9.80 6.72 -4.62
N ARG A 173 -9.76 7.76 -5.43
CA ARG A 173 -10.92 8.20 -6.22
C ARG A 173 -11.24 7.13 -7.27
N ARG A 174 -12.49 6.66 -7.30
CA ARG A 174 -12.92 5.61 -8.25
C ARG A 174 -12.64 6.03 -9.70
N GLU A 175 -12.98 7.26 -10.06
CA GLU A 175 -12.72 7.77 -11.41
C GLU A 175 -11.24 7.65 -11.81
N ALA A 176 -10.32 7.96 -10.89
CA ALA A 176 -8.89 7.82 -11.14
C ALA A 176 -8.47 6.34 -11.29
N LEU A 177 -9.06 5.46 -10.46
CA LEU A 177 -8.83 4.01 -10.53
C LEU A 177 -9.35 3.41 -11.84
N ASP A 178 -10.57 3.78 -12.25
CA ASP A 178 -11.19 3.31 -13.49
C ASP A 178 -10.42 3.80 -14.72
N LYS A 179 -9.95 5.08 -14.70
CA LYS A 179 -9.15 5.66 -15.78
C LYS A 179 -7.87 4.88 -16.06
N VAL A 180 -7.27 4.26 -15.06
CA VAL A 180 -6.03 3.48 -15.22
C VAL A 180 -6.25 1.97 -15.37
N GLY A 181 -7.51 1.52 -15.32
CA GLY A 181 -7.90 0.13 -15.53
C GLY A 181 -7.75 -0.78 -14.30
N GLY A 182 -7.70 -0.22 -13.10
CA GLY A 182 -7.55 -0.99 -11.86
C GLY A 182 -6.14 -1.51 -11.63
N PHE A 183 -6.01 -2.62 -10.89
CA PHE A 183 -4.74 -3.25 -10.58
C PHE A 183 -4.32 -4.26 -11.65
N ASP A 184 -3.02 -4.35 -11.96
CA ASP A 184 -2.47 -5.36 -12.87
C ASP A 184 -2.25 -6.69 -12.11
N PRO A 185 -2.93 -7.79 -12.50
CA PRO A 185 -2.79 -9.09 -11.81
C PRO A 185 -1.38 -9.69 -11.86
N THR A 186 -0.54 -9.24 -12.79
CA THR A 186 0.84 -9.72 -12.93
C THR A 186 1.81 -9.01 -11.98
N ILE A 187 1.38 -7.89 -11.35
CA ILE A 187 2.16 -7.09 -10.42
C ILE A 187 1.59 -7.28 -9.01
N ARG A 188 2.41 -7.81 -8.13
CA ARG A 188 2.02 -8.18 -6.77
C ARG A 188 2.41 -7.14 -5.71
N LEU A 189 2.89 -5.97 -6.13
CA LEU A 189 3.17 -4.77 -5.34
C LEU A 189 2.15 -3.71 -5.79
N GLU A 190 0.92 -3.93 -5.37
CA GLU A 190 -0.26 -3.23 -5.84
C GLU A 190 -0.26 -1.75 -5.50
N ASP A 191 0.26 -1.39 -4.32
CA ASP A 191 0.36 -0.02 -3.84
C ASP A 191 1.26 0.83 -4.75
N LEU A 192 2.52 0.44 -4.95
CA LEU A 192 3.44 1.13 -5.83
C LEU A 192 2.91 1.23 -7.27
N TYR A 193 2.28 0.15 -7.76
CA TYR A 193 1.71 0.12 -9.10
C TYR A 193 0.62 1.16 -9.27
N ILE A 194 -0.38 1.16 -8.38
CA ILE A 194 -1.54 2.04 -8.54
C ILE A 194 -1.18 3.51 -8.31
N GLU A 195 -0.27 3.79 -7.40
CA GLU A 195 0.26 5.12 -7.14
C GLU A 195 0.94 5.72 -8.39
N LEU A 196 1.82 4.96 -9.03
CA LEU A 196 2.49 5.38 -10.26
C LEU A 196 1.53 5.50 -11.44
N LYS A 197 0.57 4.59 -11.60
CA LYS A 197 -0.42 4.65 -12.68
C LYS A 197 -1.32 5.87 -12.55
N ILE A 198 -1.84 6.14 -11.36
CA ILE A 198 -2.74 7.27 -11.09
C ILE A 198 -2.00 8.60 -11.27
N THR A 199 -0.77 8.71 -10.77
CA THR A 199 0.01 9.94 -10.96
C THR A 199 0.45 10.14 -12.42
N ARG A 200 0.78 9.08 -13.16
CA ARG A 200 1.05 9.15 -14.61
C ARG A 200 -0.18 9.59 -15.42
N ALA A 201 -1.38 9.27 -14.94
CA ALA A 201 -2.64 9.71 -15.56
C ALA A 201 -2.99 11.18 -15.28
N GLY A 202 -2.14 11.92 -14.53
CA GLY A 202 -2.26 13.36 -14.28
C GLY A 202 -2.93 13.71 -12.96
N TYR A 203 -3.24 12.75 -12.10
CA TYR A 203 -3.72 13.00 -10.73
C TYR A 203 -2.55 13.20 -9.76
N PHE A 204 -2.85 13.82 -8.62
CA PHE A 204 -1.92 13.94 -7.49
C PHE A 204 -2.22 12.93 -6.40
N ILE A 205 -1.19 12.60 -5.62
CA ILE A 205 -1.33 11.97 -4.32
C ILE A 205 -1.05 13.02 -3.25
N ASP A 206 -2.01 13.24 -2.35
CA ASP A 206 -1.85 14.14 -1.22
C ASP A 206 -1.71 13.35 0.07
N GLY A 207 -0.53 13.48 0.70
CA GLY A 207 -0.22 12.89 2.01
C GLY A 207 -0.42 13.91 3.12
N LEU A 208 -1.43 13.69 3.97
CA LEU A 208 -1.76 14.57 5.09
C LEU A 208 -0.84 14.32 6.28
N ASN A 209 -0.54 15.37 7.06
CA ASN A 209 0.14 15.20 8.35
C ASN A 209 -0.85 14.80 9.46
N VAL A 210 -1.51 13.65 9.25
CA VAL A 210 -2.46 13.04 10.18
C VAL A 210 -2.19 11.56 10.25
N VAL A 211 -2.12 10.99 11.46
CA VAL A 211 -2.00 9.54 11.65
C VAL A 211 -3.34 8.89 11.35
N MET A 212 -3.35 7.94 10.41
CA MET A 212 -4.56 7.33 9.87
C MET A 212 -4.69 5.83 10.12
N ALA A 213 -3.55 5.16 10.37
CA ALA A 213 -3.54 3.73 10.63
C ALA A 213 -2.40 3.32 11.55
N ARG A 214 -2.58 2.18 12.24
CA ARG A 214 -1.50 1.42 12.86
C ARG A 214 -1.10 0.31 11.91
N TYR A 215 0.17 0.34 11.52
CA TYR A 215 0.76 -0.67 10.63
C TYR A 215 1.43 -1.77 11.44
N ARG A 216 0.95 -3.01 11.27
CA ARG A 216 1.44 -4.17 12.01
C ARG A 216 2.67 -4.80 11.37
N LYS A 217 3.68 -5.06 12.19
CA LYS A 217 4.89 -5.76 11.77
C LYS A 217 4.93 -7.15 12.38
N HIS A 218 4.79 -8.15 11.53
CA HIS A 218 4.85 -9.57 11.90
C HIS A 218 5.77 -10.37 10.95
N ALA A 219 5.96 -11.67 11.23
CA ALA A 219 6.93 -12.51 10.52
C ALA A 219 6.63 -12.67 9.03
N THR A 220 5.36 -12.67 8.66
CA THR A 220 4.88 -12.96 7.30
C THR A 220 4.64 -11.73 6.42
N ASN A 221 4.98 -10.51 6.87
CA ASN A 221 4.86 -9.32 6.02
C ASN A 221 5.68 -9.47 4.72
N SER A 222 5.07 -9.14 3.59
CA SER A 222 5.64 -9.31 2.24
C SER A 222 6.96 -8.58 2.02
N TYR A 223 7.19 -7.43 2.66
CA TYR A 223 8.43 -6.64 2.51
C TYR A 223 9.69 -7.36 3.00
N LYS A 224 9.58 -8.43 3.79
CA LYS A 224 10.69 -9.26 4.22
C LYS A 224 11.24 -10.17 3.12
N ASN A 225 10.41 -10.51 2.14
CA ASN A 225 10.85 -11.28 0.98
C ASN A 225 11.54 -10.37 -0.05
N HIS A 226 12.87 -10.27 0.06
CA HIS A 226 13.66 -9.38 -0.77
C HIS A 226 13.57 -9.69 -2.28
N ARG A 227 13.51 -10.98 -2.66
CA ARG A 227 13.35 -11.38 -4.06
C ARG A 227 12.00 -10.93 -4.60
N PHE A 228 10.93 -11.24 -3.87
CA PHE A 228 9.58 -10.78 -4.20
C PHE A 228 9.54 -9.25 -4.39
N MET A 229 10.11 -8.50 -3.45
CA MET A 229 10.11 -7.04 -3.51
C MET A 229 10.82 -6.52 -4.75
N ILE A 230 12.07 -6.96 -5.02
CA ILE A 230 12.81 -6.39 -6.14
C ILE A 230 12.23 -6.79 -7.50
N GLU A 231 11.75 -8.01 -7.64
CA GLU A 231 11.11 -8.45 -8.90
C GLU A 231 9.86 -7.61 -9.22
N ASN A 232 9.01 -7.35 -8.22
CA ASN A 232 7.81 -6.56 -8.44
C ASN A 232 8.11 -5.06 -8.61
N ILE A 233 9.07 -4.49 -7.87
CA ILE A 233 9.55 -3.11 -8.08
C ILE A 233 10.04 -2.95 -9.53
N LEU A 234 10.90 -3.84 -10.00
CA LEU A 234 11.45 -3.73 -11.35
C LEU A 234 10.38 -3.92 -12.44
N ARG A 235 9.42 -4.83 -12.23
CA ARG A 235 8.27 -5.00 -13.14
C ARG A 235 7.41 -3.75 -13.18
N THR A 236 7.11 -3.16 -12.03
CA THR A 236 6.32 -1.92 -11.97
C THR A 236 7.03 -0.78 -12.70
N TYR A 237 8.33 -0.56 -12.42
CA TYR A 237 9.07 0.49 -13.11
C TYR A 237 9.22 0.24 -14.61
N ALA A 238 9.30 -1.01 -15.07
CA ALA A 238 9.39 -1.35 -16.49
C ALA A 238 8.19 -0.88 -17.31
N LEU A 239 7.02 -0.68 -16.69
CA LEU A 239 5.85 -0.08 -17.34
C LEU A 239 6.05 1.39 -17.73
N PHE A 240 7.08 2.04 -17.21
CA PHE A 240 7.42 3.44 -17.44
C PHE A 240 8.83 3.56 -18.05
N SER A 241 9.25 2.57 -18.84
CA SER A 241 10.56 2.54 -19.49
C SER A 241 10.76 3.64 -20.54
N ASP A 242 9.67 4.31 -20.95
CA ASP A 242 9.68 5.51 -21.77
C ASP A 242 10.16 6.78 -21.03
N HIS A 243 10.24 6.74 -19.70
CA HIS A 243 10.70 7.87 -18.92
C HIS A 243 12.23 8.10 -19.09
N PRO A 244 12.70 9.34 -19.34
CA PRO A 244 14.14 9.61 -19.58
C PRO A 244 15.08 9.14 -18.47
N LEU A 245 14.61 9.11 -17.23
CA LEU A 245 15.39 8.70 -16.05
C LEU A 245 15.09 7.26 -15.60
N TYR A 246 14.49 6.44 -16.47
CA TYR A 246 14.15 5.05 -16.14
C TYR A 246 15.36 4.25 -15.64
N ASP A 247 16.47 4.32 -16.37
CA ASP A 247 17.69 3.60 -16.00
C ASP A 247 18.24 4.03 -14.64
N GLU A 248 18.14 5.33 -14.29
CA GLU A 248 18.57 5.85 -13.00
C GLU A 248 17.76 5.23 -11.86
N VAL A 249 16.43 5.24 -11.98
CA VAL A 249 15.50 4.65 -10.99
C VAL A 249 15.73 3.15 -10.85
N ARG A 250 15.86 2.45 -11.99
CA ARG A 250 16.14 1.03 -12.02
C ARG A 250 17.45 0.71 -11.29
N TYR A 251 18.53 1.42 -11.59
CA TYR A 251 19.82 1.18 -10.93
C TYR A 251 19.84 1.61 -9.47
N LYS A 252 19.09 2.65 -9.09
CA LYS A 252 18.90 3.05 -7.68
C LYS A 252 18.26 1.92 -6.88
N SER A 253 17.21 1.28 -7.42
CA SER A 253 16.52 0.16 -6.79
C SER A 253 17.41 -1.08 -6.69
N LEU A 254 18.12 -1.44 -7.78
CA LEU A 254 19.07 -2.55 -7.79
C LEU A 254 20.18 -2.35 -6.76
N ASN A 255 20.82 -1.18 -6.70
CA ASN A 255 21.86 -0.85 -5.73
C ASN A 255 21.36 -0.93 -4.29
N SER A 256 20.14 -0.46 -4.05
CA SER A 256 19.53 -0.48 -2.72
C SER A 256 19.25 -1.91 -2.25
N MET A 257 18.70 -2.74 -3.15
CA MET A 257 18.40 -4.13 -2.83
C MET A 257 19.66 -4.98 -2.73
N PHE A 258 20.66 -4.76 -3.59
CA PHE A 258 21.97 -5.39 -3.49
C PHE A 258 22.60 -5.18 -2.11
N LEU A 259 22.62 -3.93 -1.61
CA LEU A 259 23.13 -3.65 -0.27
C LEU A 259 22.33 -4.36 0.85
N LYS A 260 21.00 -4.49 0.70
CA LYS A 260 20.16 -5.18 1.69
C LYS A 260 20.40 -6.68 1.73
N THR A 261 20.64 -7.28 0.56
CA THR A 261 20.77 -8.75 0.42
C THR A 261 22.20 -9.28 0.57
N ALA A 262 23.20 -8.40 0.50
CA ALA A 262 24.61 -8.77 0.41
C ALA A 262 25.11 -9.73 1.49
N ASN A 263 24.59 -9.64 2.71
CA ASN A 263 24.91 -10.56 3.82
C ASN A 263 23.71 -11.37 4.34
N ARG A 264 22.59 -11.41 3.58
CA ARG A 264 21.38 -12.17 3.92
C ARG A 264 21.09 -13.24 2.87
N ASP A 265 21.11 -12.86 1.60
CA ASP A 265 20.95 -13.74 0.44
C ASP A 265 22.05 -13.47 -0.59
N ARG A 266 23.21 -14.13 -0.40
CA ARG A 266 24.37 -13.94 -1.29
C ARG A 266 24.11 -14.35 -2.74
N LYS A 267 23.16 -15.27 -2.98
CA LYS A 267 22.79 -15.69 -4.33
C LYS A 267 22.06 -14.55 -5.02
N LEU A 268 20.99 -14.04 -4.41
CA LEU A 268 20.26 -12.90 -4.93
C LEU A 268 21.16 -11.66 -5.07
N ALA A 269 22.03 -11.40 -4.10
CA ALA A 269 22.97 -10.28 -4.16
C ALA A 269 23.86 -10.34 -5.41
N ARG A 270 24.42 -11.50 -5.76
CA ARG A 270 25.25 -11.68 -6.98
C ARG A 270 24.41 -11.48 -8.25
N GLU A 271 23.19 -12.00 -8.30
CA GLU A 271 22.24 -11.82 -9.41
C GLU A 271 21.91 -10.33 -9.63
N LEU A 272 21.73 -9.57 -8.54
CA LEU A 272 21.48 -8.13 -8.61
C LEU A 272 22.72 -7.35 -9.05
N LEU A 273 23.88 -7.66 -8.50
CA LEU A 273 25.13 -6.99 -8.86
C LEU A 273 25.45 -7.16 -10.36
N ALA A 274 25.21 -8.34 -10.92
CA ALA A 274 25.42 -8.61 -12.35
C ALA A 274 24.55 -7.74 -13.27
N GLN A 275 23.44 -7.19 -12.77
CA GLN A 275 22.55 -6.29 -13.51
C GLN A 275 22.94 -4.82 -13.38
N ILE A 276 23.93 -4.47 -12.54
CA ILE A 276 24.34 -3.08 -12.31
C ILE A 276 25.62 -2.81 -13.11
N PRO A 277 25.56 -2.05 -14.23
CA PRO A 277 26.75 -1.72 -15.00
C PRO A 277 27.68 -0.84 -14.14
N PHE A 278 28.98 -0.95 -14.36
CA PHE A 278 30.01 -0.25 -13.56
C PHE A 278 29.74 1.27 -13.47
N LYS A 279 29.28 1.88 -14.56
CA LYS A 279 28.92 3.32 -14.58
C LYS A 279 27.80 3.71 -13.60
N ALA A 280 26.99 2.75 -13.16
CA ALA A 280 25.90 2.96 -12.20
C ALA A 280 26.26 2.56 -10.76
N TRP A 281 27.52 2.17 -10.53
CA TRP A 281 27.99 1.85 -9.17
C TRP A 281 28.03 3.12 -8.32
N ASN A 282 27.60 2.98 -7.06
CA ASN A 282 27.56 4.09 -6.10
C ASN A 282 27.99 3.61 -4.70
N LYS A 283 27.87 4.48 -3.69
CA LYS A 283 28.23 4.15 -2.30
C LYS A 283 27.53 2.88 -1.77
N LYS A 284 26.31 2.60 -2.22
CA LYS A 284 25.58 1.37 -1.80
C LYS A 284 26.22 0.13 -2.43
N THR A 285 26.66 0.21 -3.69
CA THR A 285 27.36 -0.90 -4.37
C THR A 285 28.64 -1.27 -3.63
N TRP A 286 29.48 -0.30 -3.32
CA TRP A 286 30.75 -0.53 -2.60
C TRP A 286 30.52 -1.09 -1.20
N ARG A 287 29.55 -0.56 -0.46
CA ARG A 287 29.18 -1.10 0.86
C ARG A 287 28.60 -2.50 0.75
N GLY A 288 27.81 -2.78 -0.28
CA GLY A 288 27.28 -4.11 -0.56
C GLY A 288 28.37 -5.13 -0.86
N LEU A 289 29.38 -4.75 -1.66
CA LEU A 289 30.56 -5.59 -1.91
C LEU A 289 31.33 -5.91 -0.63
N GLY A 290 31.59 -4.91 0.21
CA GLY A 290 32.19 -5.12 1.51
C GLY A 290 31.42 -6.11 2.38
N ARG A 291 30.07 -6.01 2.43
CA ARG A 291 29.21 -6.95 3.14
C ARG A 291 29.24 -8.35 2.52
N LEU A 292 29.17 -8.44 1.19
CA LEU A 292 29.16 -9.71 0.47
C LEU A 292 30.43 -10.52 0.69
N LEU A 293 31.57 -9.83 0.77
CA LEU A 293 32.90 -10.46 0.87
C LEU A 293 33.33 -10.73 2.34
N PHE A 294 33.05 -9.80 3.25
CA PHE A 294 33.65 -9.78 4.58
C PHE A 294 32.65 -9.94 5.73
N SER A 295 31.32 -9.76 5.53
CA SER A 295 30.38 -9.93 6.62
C SER A 295 29.87 -11.38 6.72
N PRO A 296 29.64 -11.92 7.94
CA PRO A 296 28.96 -13.19 8.10
C PRO A 296 27.51 -13.10 7.56
N LEU A 297 26.93 -14.26 7.22
CA LEU A 297 25.50 -14.32 6.86
C LEU A 297 24.67 -13.96 8.10
N GLU A 298 23.85 -12.94 8.01
CA GLU A 298 22.80 -12.69 8.99
C GLU A 298 21.72 -13.76 8.81
N LYS A 299 21.41 -14.51 9.89
CA LYS A 299 20.22 -15.36 9.95
C LYS A 299 19.03 -14.46 10.25
N ASP A 300 17.95 -14.63 9.47
CA ASP A 300 16.66 -13.95 9.70
C ASP A 300 16.07 -14.29 11.08
#